data_fa4fc2de36ec1127b60696dea8cb04ec
#
_entry.id   fa4fc2de36ec1127b60696dea8cb04ec
#
_cell.length_a   1.000
_cell.length_b   1.000
_cell.length_c   1.000
_cell.angle_alpha   90.00
_cell.angle_beta   90.00
_cell.angle_gamma   90.00
#
_symmetry.space_group_name_H-M   'P 1'
#
loop_
_entity.id
_entity.type
_entity.pdbx_description
1 polymer ?
#
loop_
_entity_poly.entity_id
_entity_poly.type
_entity_poly.pdbx_seq_one_letter_code
_entity_poly.pdbx_strand_id
1 'polypeptide(L)'
;MKKIGIMSCLLFAIAISVQAQNKPATTVKKEVYQATATKTNDLVHTELDASFDFTNAWLVGKVKLTLHPHHYPTSNLVLDAKGMDVKEVAVVKNGKNTPLKFTNDGMTLNVQLDKSYVKNEKYTIYISYTAKPNDYKGTGSAAITDAKGLYFINPMGTEKNKPTQVWTQGETEGTSVWVPTIDKPNQKSTQTFRLKVPAKFVSLSNGLLTSQVKNSDGTRTDTWEMKQPHAPYLFFIGMGDYAVVKDTYKGKEVSYYVEKDYEKVARKIFGETPAMMEFFSKKLGVEYPWAKYAQMTARDYVSGAMENTTATLHQESAQQDARELVDGNSWESTIAHELFHQWFGDYVTAESWSNLTVNESFANYSQLLWWEHKLGKDEALFEHYNEMQGYLFSGSQNKDLVRFNYN
;
A
#
# COMPACT_ATOMS: atom_id res chain seq x y z
N MET A 1 -59.36 -6.66 -68.02
CA MET A 1 -59.28 -7.82 -67.13
C MET A 1 -57.86 -7.85 -66.50
N LYS A 2 -57.74 -7.33 -65.29
CA LYS A 2 -56.45 -7.32 -64.57
C LYS A 2 -56.43 -8.51 -63.63
N LYS A 3 -55.43 -9.33 -63.78
CA LYS A 3 -55.13 -10.45 -62.82
C LYS A 3 -54.41 -9.92 -61.63
N ILE A 4 -54.98 -10.13 -60.45
CA ILE A 4 -54.35 -9.85 -59.15
C ILE A 4 -53.63 -11.10 -58.74
N GLY A 5 -52.26 -11.02 -58.63
CA GLY A 5 -51.46 -12.05 -58.09
C GLY A 5 -51.41 -11.98 -56.59
N ILE A 6 -51.79 -13.06 -55.93
CA ILE A 6 -51.72 -13.21 -54.47
C ILE A 6 -50.28 -13.70 -54.14
N MET A 7 -49.54 -12.88 -53.45
CA MET A 7 -48.19 -13.22 -52.90
C MET A 7 -48.35 -13.83 -51.51
N SER A 8 -48.17 -15.14 -51.44
CA SER A 8 -48.15 -15.88 -50.13
C SER A 8 -46.87 -15.58 -49.42
N CYS A 9 -46.93 -14.89 -48.28
CA CYS A 9 -45.81 -14.83 -47.33
C CYS A 9 -45.74 -16.12 -46.51
N LEU A 10 -44.77 -16.94 -46.78
CA LEU A 10 -44.38 -18.03 -45.89
C LEU A 10 -43.62 -17.44 -44.69
N LEU A 11 -44.22 -17.43 -43.52
CA LEU A 11 -43.60 -17.20 -42.25
C LEU A 11 -42.80 -18.47 -41.83
N PHE A 12 -41.50 -18.44 -41.93
CA PHE A 12 -40.62 -19.43 -41.32
C PHE A 12 -40.48 -19.07 -39.82
N ALA A 13 -41.18 -19.79 -38.97
CA ALA A 13 -40.97 -19.75 -37.55
C ALA A 13 -39.73 -20.59 -37.23
N ILE A 14 -38.58 -19.95 -37.03
CA ILE A 14 -37.42 -20.60 -36.47
C ILE A 14 -37.63 -20.75 -34.96
N ALA A 15 -37.98 -21.94 -34.52
CA ALA A 15 -37.99 -22.31 -33.12
C ALA A 15 -36.55 -22.46 -32.67
N ILE A 16 -35.98 -21.42 -32.05
CA ILE A 16 -34.68 -21.55 -31.32
C ILE A 16 -35.00 -22.30 -30.02
N SER A 17 -34.74 -23.58 -30.00
CA SER A 17 -34.72 -24.33 -28.76
C SER A 17 -33.48 -23.92 -27.94
N VAL A 18 -33.68 -23.04 -26.98
CA VAL A 18 -32.69 -22.77 -25.93
C VAL A 18 -32.60 -24.02 -25.06
N GLN A 19 -31.68 -24.90 -25.37
CA GLN A 19 -31.26 -25.92 -24.43
C GLN A 19 -30.52 -25.21 -23.28
N ALA A 20 -31.21 -24.98 -22.19
CA ALA A 20 -30.57 -24.66 -20.93
C ALA A 20 -29.65 -25.84 -20.56
N GLN A 21 -28.38 -25.71 -20.85
CA GLN A 21 -27.38 -26.61 -20.31
C GLN A 21 -27.42 -26.44 -18.79
N ASN A 22 -28.06 -27.39 -18.11
CA ASN A 22 -27.89 -27.58 -16.68
C ASN A 22 -26.41 -27.93 -16.45
N LYS A 23 -25.53 -26.93 -16.33
CA LYS A 23 -24.24 -27.15 -15.70
C LYS A 23 -24.52 -27.69 -14.30
N PRO A 24 -23.97 -28.84 -13.91
CA PRO A 24 -24.11 -29.33 -12.54
C PRO A 24 -23.65 -28.18 -11.64
N ALA A 25 -24.47 -27.83 -10.67
CA ALA A 25 -24.09 -26.86 -9.66
C ALA A 25 -22.77 -27.34 -9.05
N THR A 26 -21.69 -26.67 -9.39
CA THR A 26 -20.42 -26.89 -8.71
C THR A 26 -20.72 -26.61 -7.26
N THR A 27 -20.69 -27.64 -6.43
CA THR A 27 -20.77 -27.50 -4.98
C THR A 27 -19.61 -26.61 -4.60
N VAL A 28 -19.90 -25.32 -4.39
CA VAL A 28 -18.91 -24.37 -3.86
C VAL A 28 -18.51 -24.94 -2.51
N LYS A 29 -17.29 -25.46 -2.44
CA LYS A 29 -16.73 -25.97 -1.19
C LYS A 29 -16.73 -24.76 -0.25
N LYS A 30 -17.56 -24.83 0.79
CA LYS A 30 -17.66 -23.76 1.78
C LYS A 30 -16.30 -23.66 2.44
N GLU A 31 -15.58 -22.55 2.17
CA GLU A 31 -14.28 -22.31 2.77
C GLU A 31 -14.46 -22.19 4.28
N VAL A 32 -13.56 -22.79 5.03
CA VAL A 32 -13.62 -22.78 6.49
C VAL A 32 -12.99 -21.50 6.99
N TYR A 33 -13.70 -20.77 7.86
CA TYR A 33 -13.16 -19.57 8.49
C TYR A 33 -11.82 -19.88 9.17
N GLN A 34 -10.82 -19.09 8.85
CA GLN A 34 -9.51 -19.14 9.49
C GLN A 34 -9.37 -17.96 10.42
N ALA A 35 -9.19 -18.23 11.70
CA ALA A 35 -8.95 -17.18 12.68
C ALA A 35 -7.61 -16.50 12.40
N THR A 36 -7.49 -15.24 12.82
CA THR A 36 -6.23 -14.50 12.80
C THR A 36 -5.13 -15.30 13.52
N ALA A 37 -3.92 -15.31 12.94
CA ALA A 37 -2.77 -15.97 13.55
C ALA A 37 -2.52 -15.45 14.97
N THR A 38 -2.18 -16.37 15.88
CA THR A 38 -1.92 -16.02 17.28
C THR A 38 -0.76 -15.03 17.38
N LYS A 39 -0.99 -13.89 18.01
CA LYS A 39 0.07 -12.91 18.33
C LYS A 39 0.92 -13.43 19.47
N THR A 40 2.19 -13.65 19.21
CA THR A 40 3.17 -14.03 20.24
C THR A 40 3.98 -12.85 20.73
N ASN A 41 4.29 -11.92 19.86
CA ASN A 41 5.01 -10.70 20.13
C ASN A 41 4.30 -9.51 19.50
N ASP A 42 4.46 -8.34 20.09
CA ASP A 42 4.02 -7.05 19.57
C ASP A 42 5.23 -6.23 19.11
N LEU A 43 5.12 -5.64 17.92
CA LEU A 43 6.04 -4.62 17.45
C LEU A 43 5.78 -3.31 18.20
N VAL A 44 6.86 -2.66 18.64
CA VAL A 44 6.81 -1.36 19.33
C VAL A 44 7.47 -0.28 18.47
N HIS A 45 8.65 -0.57 17.94
CA HIS A 45 9.43 0.38 17.14
C HIS A 45 10.28 -0.33 16.11
N THR A 46 10.33 0.21 14.90
CA THR A 46 11.18 -0.26 13.80
C THR A 46 12.17 0.85 13.43
N GLU A 47 13.46 0.61 13.67
CA GLU A 47 14.57 1.51 13.30
C GLU A 47 15.38 0.86 12.17
N LEU A 48 15.36 1.46 10.98
CA LEU A 48 16.00 0.96 9.76
C LEU A 48 17.08 1.92 9.27
N ASP A 49 18.29 1.41 9.05
CA ASP A 49 19.32 2.04 8.21
C ASP A 49 19.37 1.30 6.88
N ALA A 50 19.03 1.98 5.77
CA ALA A 50 18.98 1.37 4.45
C ALA A 50 19.86 2.09 3.45
N SER A 51 20.53 1.31 2.61
CA SER A 51 21.20 1.78 1.38
C SER A 51 20.76 0.94 0.18
N PHE A 52 20.83 1.51 -1.01
CA PHE A 52 20.26 0.95 -2.23
C PHE A 52 21.37 0.67 -3.25
N ASP A 53 21.47 -0.57 -3.67
CA ASP A 53 22.33 -0.99 -4.77
C ASP A 53 21.51 -0.99 -6.07
N PHE A 54 21.66 0.06 -6.85
CA PHE A 54 20.95 0.21 -8.11
C PHE A 54 21.40 -0.77 -9.19
N THR A 55 22.65 -1.27 -9.11
CA THR A 55 23.18 -2.23 -10.09
C THR A 55 22.52 -3.59 -9.96
N ASN A 56 22.36 -4.04 -8.72
CA ASN A 56 21.77 -5.35 -8.43
C ASN A 56 20.28 -5.27 -8.08
N ALA A 57 19.73 -4.06 -7.93
CA ALA A 57 18.39 -3.80 -7.41
C ALA A 57 18.16 -4.42 -6.02
N TRP A 58 19.09 -4.16 -5.09
CA TRP A 58 19.07 -4.67 -3.72
C TRP A 58 18.96 -3.55 -2.69
N LEU A 59 18.38 -3.90 -1.54
CA LEU A 59 18.45 -3.07 -0.34
C LEU A 59 19.42 -3.75 0.66
N VAL A 60 20.45 -3.00 1.08
CA VAL A 60 21.33 -3.41 2.17
C VAL A 60 20.86 -2.74 3.44
N GLY A 61 20.32 -3.53 4.35
CA GLY A 61 19.62 -3.06 5.54
C GLY A 61 20.28 -3.48 6.86
N LYS A 62 20.14 -2.59 7.84
CA LYS A 62 20.36 -2.88 9.26
C LYS A 62 19.11 -2.43 9.99
N VAL A 63 18.39 -3.35 10.60
CA VAL A 63 17.16 -3.00 11.33
C VAL A 63 17.30 -3.35 12.81
N LYS A 64 16.73 -2.48 13.65
CA LYS A 64 16.48 -2.78 15.06
C LYS A 64 14.99 -2.82 15.27
N LEU A 65 14.49 -3.94 15.73
CA LEU A 65 13.09 -4.14 16.10
C LEU A 65 12.99 -4.15 17.63
N THR A 66 12.24 -3.21 18.18
CA THR A 66 11.85 -3.27 19.59
C THR A 66 10.50 -3.95 19.70
N LEU A 67 10.43 -5.00 20.52
CA LEU A 67 9.27 -5.85 20.71
C LEU A 67 9.03 -6.11 22.19
N HIS A 68 7.86 -6.66 22.50
CA HIS A 68 7.59 -7.34 23.78
C HIS A 68 6.65 -8.53 23.56
N PRO A 69 6.64 -9.54 24.46
CA PRO A 69 5.66 -10.61 24.41
C PRO A 69 4.23 -10.07 24.52
N HIS A 70 3.30 -10.61 23.71
CA HIS A 70 1.89 -10.17 23.71
C HIS A 70 1.19 -10.56 25.02
N HIS A 71 1.12 -11.83 25.34
CA HIS A 71 0.45 -12.34 26.54
C HIS A 71 1.33 -13.27 27.38
N TYR A 72 1.93 -14.28 26.75
CA TYR A 72 2.69 -15.34 27.42
C TYR A 72 4.18 -15.10 27.32
N PRO A 73 4.98 -15.53 28.31
CA PRO A 73 6.42 -15.48 28.21
C PRO A 73 6.90 -16.22 26.96
N THR A 74 7.89 -15.65 26.27
CA THR A 74 8.49 -16.26 25.08
C THR A 74 10.01 -16.20 25.10
N SER A 75 10.66 -17.26 24.62
CA SER A 75 12.08 -17.34 24.33
C SER A 75 12.37 -17.46 22.84
N ASN A 76 11.35 -17.33 21.99
CA ASN A 76 11.46 -17.40 20.54
C ASN A 76 10.79 -16.17 19.88
N LEU A 77 11.40 -15.72 18.78
CA LEU A 77 10.83 -14.70 17.92
C LEU A 77 10.77 -15.26 16.49
N VAL A 78 9.61 -15.16 15.87
CA VAL A 78 9.41 -15.46 14.44
C VAL A 78 9.10 -14.16 13.72
N LEU A 79 9.87 -13.88 12.68
CA LEU A 79 9.67 -12.73 11.79
C LEU A 79 9.44 -13.22 10.36
N ASP A 80 8.64 -12.51 9.62
CA ASP A 80 8.56 -12.64 8.17
C ASP A 80 9.81 -11.98 7.57
N ALA A 81 10.53 -12.72 6.68
CA ALA A 81 11.79 -12.26 6.06
C ALA A 81 11.96 -12.94 4.69
N LYS A 82 11.13 -12.52 3.74
CA LYS A 82 10.95 -13.20 2.45
C LYS A 82 12.09 -12.86 1.48
N GLY A 83 12.78 -13.88 0.97
CA GLY A 83 13.82 -13.72 -0.06
C GLY A 83 15.05 -12.93 0.38
N MET A 84 15.36 -12.87 1.69
CA MET A 84 16.48 -12.09 2.25
C MET A 84 17.68 -12.94 2.59
N ASP A 85 18.88 -12.41 2.36
CA ASP A 85 20.11 -12.90 2.94
C ASP A 85 20.33 -12.27 4.32
N VAL A 86 20.00 -12.99 5.38
CA VAL A 86 20.25 -12.57 6.77
C VAL A 86 21.67 -12.90 7.15
N LYS A 87 22.46 -11.89 7.54
CA LYS A 87 23.90 -12.02 7.86
C LYS A 87 24.17 -12.13 9.35
N GLU A 88 23.41 -11.38 10.15
CA GLU A 88 23.61 -11.29 11.60
C GLU A 88 22.26 -11.05 12.28
N VAL A 89 22.07 -11.74 13.40
CA VAL A 89 20.96 -11.48 14.33
C VAL A 89 21.54 -11.38 15.74
N ALA A 90 21.20 -10.33 16.46
CA ALA A 90 21.70 -10.09 17.81
C ALA A 90 20.64 -9.44 18.70
N VAL A 91 20.69 -9.68 20.00
CA VAL A 91 19.96 -8.86 20.98
C VAL A 91 20.80 -7.65 21.35
N VAL A 92 20.16 -6.49 21.41
CA VAL A 92 20.81 -5.23 21.80
C VAL A 92 20.70 -5.05 23.31
N LYS A 93 21.87 -5.05 24.01
CA LYS A 93 21.94 -4.83 25.46
C LYS A 93 22.94 -3.71 25.75
N ASN A 94 22.50 -2.68 26.47
CA ASN A 94 23.35 -1.54 26.82
C ASN A 94 24.13 -0.97 25.62
N GLY A 95 23.47 -0.87 24.47
CA GLY A 95 24.05 -0.36 23.23
C GLY A 95 25.01 -1.34 22.51
N LYS A 96 25.15 -2.56 22.99
CA LYS A 96 26.03 -3.62 22.39
C LYS A 96 25.18 -4.74 21.78
N ASN A 97 25.60 -5.23 20.64
CA ASN A 97 24.99 -6.38 19.97
C ASN A 97 25.57 -7.67 20.55
N THR A 98 24.72 -8.56 21.07
CA THR A 98 25.09 -9.92 21.50
C THR A 98 24.46 -10.91 20.52
N PRO A 99 25.27 -11.70 19.78
CA PRO A 99 24.75 -12.60 18.74
C PRO A 99 23.76 -13.63 19.31
N LEU A 100 22.73 -13.91 18.49
CA LEU A 100 21.71 -14.93 18.77
C LEU A 100 21.76 -16.05 17.74
N LYS A 101 21.29 -17.23 18.13
CA LYS A 101 21.05 -18.33 17.18
C LYS A 101 19.78 -18.07 16.40
N PHE A 102 19.83 -18.32 15.10
CA PHE A 102 18.68 -18.17 14.23
C PHE A 102 18.71 -19.18 13.09
N THR A 103 17.54 -19.41 12.48
CA THR A 103 17.39 -20.11 11.20
C THR A 103 16.57 -19.23 10.26
N ASN A 104 16.90 -19.26 8.98
CA ASN A 104 16.17 -18.56 7.91
C ASN A 104 15.86 -19.58 6.82
N ASP A 105 14.59 -19.80 6.52
CA ASP A 105 14.12 -20.72 5.47
C ASP A 105 13.80 -20.02 4.15
N GLY A 106 14.12 -18.71 4.07
CA GLY A 106 13.82 -17.86 2.92
C GLY A 106 12.43 -17.22 2.95
N MET A 107 11.58 -17.56 3.93
CA MET A 107 10.28 -16.96 4.19
C MET A 107 10.19 -16.39 5.60
N THR A 108 10.71 -17.14 6.57
CA THR A 108 10.67 -16.79 7.99
C THR A 108 12.06 -16.81 8.61
N LEU A 109 12.28 -15.89 9.53
CA LEU A 109 13.45 -15.80 10.37
C LEU A 109 13.05 -16.20 11.79
N ASN A 110 13.51 -17.38 12.21
CA ASN A 110 13.26 -17.91 13.56
C ASN A 110 14.47 -17.60 14.44
N VAL A 111 14.26 -16.85 15.51
CA VAL A 111 15.33 -16.38 16.41
C VAL A 111 15.14 -16.99 17.80
N GLN A 112 16.16 -17.67 18.31
CA GLN A 112 16.22 -18.09 19.70
C GLN A 112 16.68 -16.91 20.56
N LEU A 113 15.80 -16.39 21.41
CA LEU A 113 16.13 -15.30 22.33
C LEU A 113 17.11 -15.79 23.42
N ASP A 114 17.86 -14.86 23.99
CA ASP A 114 18.86 -15.15 25.01
C ASP A 114 18.28 -15.52 26.38
N LYS A 115 16.99 -15.25 26.60
CA LYS A 115 16.19 -15.64 27.77
C LYS A 115 14.72 -15.68 27.44
N SER A 116 13.90 -16.13 28.37
CA SER A 116 12.46 -15.91 28.31
C SER A 116 12.13 -14.48 28.74
N TYR A 117 11.43 -13.74 27.87
CA TYR A 117 10.89 -12.41 28.16
C TYR A 117 9.42 -12.54 28.58
N VAL A 118 8.99 -11.70 29.51
CA VAL A 118 7.61 -11.70 30.01
C VAL A 118 6.81 -10.54 29.40
N LYS A 119 5.49 -10.58 29.51
CA LYS A 119 4.60 -9.53 29.04
C LYS A 119 5.08 -8.14 29.48
N ASN A 120 5.07 -7.18 28.55
CA ASN A 120 5.55 -5.80 28.73
C ASN A 120 7.08 -5.64 28.94
N GLU A 121 7.84 -6.71 29.02
CA GLU A 121 9.30 -6.64 29.02
C GLU A 121 9.82 -6.43 27.59
N LYS A 122 10.28 -5.21 27.31
CA LYS A 122 10.80 -4.86 25.98
C LYS A 122 12.18 -5.47 25.75
N TYR A 123 12.41 -5.91 24.52
CA TYR A 123 13.71 -6.30 24.02
C TYR A 123 13.92 -5.77 22.61
N THR A 124 15.17 -5.59 22.20
CA THR A 124 15.51 -5.08 20.88
C THR A 124 16.38 -6.08 20.15
N ILE A 125 15.97 -6.45 18.95
CA ILE A 125 16.72 -7.34 18.05
C ILE A 125 17.31 -6.51 16.93
N TYR A 126 18.63 -6.66 16.74
CA TYR A 126 19.36 -6.13 15.60
C TYR A 126 19.48 -7.21 14.53
N ILE A 127 19.25 -6.84 13.27
CA ILE A 127 19.37 -7.73 12.12
C ILE A 127 20.13 -6.98 11.01
N SER A 128 21.21 -7.60 10.48
CA SER A 128 21.90 -7.14 9.27
C SER A 128 21.59 -8.08 8.13
N TYR A 129 21.14 -7.52 6.99
CA TYR A 129 20.62 -8.32 5.88
C TYR A 129 20.80 -7.64 4.52
N THR A 130 20.60 -8.41 3.47
CA THR A 130 20.42 -7.90 2.10
C THR A 130 19.09 -8.41 1.58
N ALA A 131 18.17 -7.49 1.25
CA ALA A 131 16.92 -7.80 0.56
C ALA A 131 17.15 -7.84 -0.95
N LYS A 132 16.63 -8.88 -1.60
CA LYS A 132 16.76 -9.14 -3.03
C LYS A 132 15.38 -9.30 -3.66
N PRO A 133 14.62 -8.20 -3.83
CA PRO A 133 13.20 -8.29 -4.21
C PRO A 133 12.96 -9.02 -5.53
N ASN A 134 13.87 -8.93 -6.48
CA ASN A 134 13.75 -9.63 -7.77
C ASN A 134 13.96 -11.16 -7.69
N ASP A 135 14.57 -11.66 -6.62
CA ASP A 135 14.76 -13.10 -6.38
C ASP A 135 13.53 -13.72 -5.70
N TYR A 136 12.71 -12.92 -5.02
CA TYR A 136 11.46 -13.38 -4.43
C TYR A 136 10.41 -13.67 -5.50
N LYS A 137 9.77 -14.84 -5.41
CA LYS A 137 8.78 -15.35 -6.38
C LYS A 137 7.38 -15.41 -5.77
N GLY A 138 6.99 -14.38 -5.03
CA GLY A 138 5.63 -14.25 -4.53
C GLY A 138 4.61 -14.08 -5.66
N THR A 139 3.39 -14.52 -5.38
CA THR A 139 2.26 -14.35 -6.32
C THR A 139 1.53 -13.06 -5.98
N GLY A 140 1.28 -12.23 -6.95
CA GLY A 140 0.37 -11.09 -6.82
C GLY A 140 -1.09 -11.53 -6.75
N SER A 141 -1.98 -10.56 -6.67
CA SER A 141 -3.44 -10.72 -6.69
C SER A 141 -4.04 -10.02 -7.91
N ALA A 142 -5.36 -10.03 -8.03
CA ALA A 142 -6.04 -9.25 -9.08
C ALA A 142 -5.89 -7.72 -8.86
N ALA A 143 -5.75 -7.28 -7.61
CA ALA A 143 -5.60 -5.86 -7.26
C ALA A 143 -4.13 -5.41 -7.26
N ILE A 144 -3.21 -6.29 -6.84
CA ILE A 144 -1.76 -6.02 -6.76
C ILE A 144 -1.06 -7.08 -7.58
N THR A 145 -0.62 -6.71 -8.77
CA THR A 145 -0.21 -7.67 -9.81
C THR A 145 1.17 -8.31 -9.60
N ASP A 146 1.97 -7.77 -8.67
CA ASP A 146 3.30 -8.29 -8.33
C ASP A 146 3.55 -8.13 -6.81
N ALA A 147 4.27 -9.06 -6.20
CA ALA A 147 4.46 -9.15 -4.74
C ALA A 147 5.92 -8.94 -4.28
N LYS A 148 6.76 -8.28 -5.08
CA LYS A 148 8.18 -8.05 -4.74
C LYS A 148 8.40 -7.07 -3.57
N GLY A 149 7.40 -6.28 -3.20
CA GLY A 149 7.45 -5.36 -2.08
C GLY A 149 8.36 -4.14 -2.23
N LEU A 150 9.49 -4.26 -2.94
CA LEU A 150 10.42 -3.17 -3.26
C LEU A 150 10.78 -3.21 -4.75
N TYR A 151 10.67 -2.08 -5.41
CA TYR A 151 10.78 -1.95 -6.85
C TYR A 151 11.83 -0.91 -7.24
N PHE A 152 12.70 -1.28 -8.16
CA PHE A 152 13.70 -0.41 -8.78
C PHE A 152 13.30 -0.18 -10.24
N ILE A 153 12.85 1.00 -10.56
CA ILE A 153 12.41 1.40 -11.88
C ILE A 153 13.57 2.04 -12.62
N ASN A 154 13.89 1.53 -13.79
CA ASN A 154 15.02 2.00 -14.63
C ASN A 154 16.27 2.31 -13.78
N PRO A 155 16.76 1.36 -12.98
CA PRO A 155 17.80 1.62 -11.98
C PRO A 155 19.11 2.13 -12.57
N MET A 156 19.43 1.72 -13.81
CA MET A 156 20.66 2.14 -14.52
C MET A 156 20.45 3.37 -15.39
N GLY A 157 19.22 3.90 -15.48
CA GLY A 157 18.92 5.07 -16.32
C GLY A 157 19.06 4.82 -17.82
N THR A 158 18.94 3.58 -18.28
CA THR A 158 19.15 3.19 -19.69
C THR A 158 17.89 3.30 -20.53
N GLU A 159 16.71 3.26 -19.92
CA GLU A 159 15.44 3.44 -20.61
C GLU A 159 15.19 4.94 -20.85
N LYS A 160 15.06 5.30 -22.11
CA LYS A 160 14.73 6.69 -22.49
C LYS A 160 13.29 7.01 -22.04
N ASN A 161 13.07 8.24 -21.60
CA ASN A 161 11.75 8.76 -21.18
C ASN A 161 11.15 8.04 -19.96
N LYS A 162 11.93 7.26 -19.24
CA LYS A 162 11.52 6.66 -17.96
C LYS A 162 12.49 7.11 -16.87
N PRO A 163 12.01 7.79 -15.81
CA PRO A 163 12.87 8.22 -14.72
C PRO A 163 13.37 7.02 -13.90
N THR A 164 14.51 7.20 -13.24
CA THR A 164 14.94 6.25 -12.19
C THR A 164 14.16 6.52 -10.92
N GLN A 165 13.45 5.50 -10.43
CA GLN A 165 12.67 5.58 -9.20
C GLN A 165 12.88 4.32 -8.36
N VAL A 166 12.67 4.44 -7.05
CA VAL A 166 12.53 3.31 -6.13
C VAL A 166 11.28 3.55 -5.30
N TRP A 167 10.44 2.54 -5.15
CA TRP A 167 9.25 2.60 -4.33
C TRP A 167 8.90 1.24 -3.72
N THR A 168 8.11 1.25 -2.66
CA THR A 168 7.66 0.04 -1.96
C THR A 168 6.15 -0.12 -2.06
N GLN A 169 5.70 -1.40 -2.07
CA GLN A 169 4.30 -1.81 -1.94
C GLN A 169 4.20 -2.84 -0.82
N GLY A 170 3.51 -2.50 0.26
CA GLY A 170 3.44 -3.36 1.44
C GLY A 170 2.23 -4.28 1.48
N GLU A 171 1.10 -3.87 0.95
CA GLU A 171 -0.11 -4.69 0.97
C GLU A 171 0.04 -5.90 0.02
N THR A 172 -0.36 -7.10 0.44
CA THR A 172 -0.85 -7.45 1.78
C THR A 172 0.29 -7.71 2.78
N GLU A 173 1.32 -8.43 2.41
CA GLU A 173 2.48 -8.82 3.21
C GLU A 173 3.78 -8.67 2.39
N GLY A 174 3.89 -7.57 1.63
CA GLY A 174 5.06 -7.24 0.81
C GLY A 174 6.18 -6.55 1.57
N THR A 175 5.90 -6.00 2.75
CA THR A 175 6.91 -5.30 3.56
C THR A 175 8.03 -6.23 4.01
N SER A 176 7.70 -7.47 4.33
CA SER A 176 8.68 -8.47 4.73
C SER A 176 9.62 -8.95 3.62
N VAL A 177 9.46 -8.50 2.38
CA VAL A 177 10.41 -8.73 1.29
C VAL A 177 11.60 -7.75 1.36
N TRP A 178 11.45 -6.59 2.00
CA TRP A 178 12.52 -5.59 2.08
C TRP A 178 12.94 -5.20 3.50
N VAL A 179 12.13 -5.51 4.53
CA VAL A 179 12.51 -5.37 5.94
C VAL A 179 11.97 -6.54 6.76
N PRO A 180 12.79 -7.26 7.54
CA PRO A 180 12.30 -8.30 8.45
C PRO A 180 11.34 -7.68 9.46
N THR A 181 10.12 -8.24 9.59
CA THR A 181 9.07 -7.70 10.46
C THR A 181 8.05 -8.79 10.84
N ILE A 182 7.04 -8.47 11.63
CA ILE A 182 5.83 -9.27 11.76
C ILE A 182 4.81 -8.63 10.80
N ASP A 183 4.73 -9.15 9.57
CA ASP A 183 4.01 -8.53 8.45
C ASP A 183 2.52 -8.84 8.51
N LYS A 184 1.84 -8.33 9.53
CA LYS A 184 0.42 -8.53 9.78
C LYS A 184 -0.26 -7.17 10.05
N PRO A 185 -1.50 -6.95 9.58
CA PRO A 185 -2.19 -5.67 9.74
C PRO A 185 -2.49 -5.32 11.20
N ASN A 186 -2.61 -6.30 12.08
CA ASN A 186 -2.84 -6.09 13.51
C ASN A 186 -1.55 -5.80 14.33
N GLN A 187 -0.42 -5.66 13.69
CA GLN A 187 0.81 -5.13 14.29
C GLN A 187 0.87 -3.62 14.02
N LYS A 188 1.22 -2.84 15.03
CA LYS A 188 1.46 -1.41 14.86
C LYS A 188 2.75 -1.00 15.56
N SER A 189 3.58 -0.28 14.85
CA SER A 189 4.90 0.13 15.29
C SER A 189 5.17 1.58 14.93
N THR A 190 5.85 2.30 15.78
CA THR A 190 6.48 3.57 15.41
C THR A 190 7.72 3.28 14.55
N GLN A 191 8.22 4.27 13.82
CA GLN A 191 9.25 4.04 12.82
C GLN A 191 10.30 5.15 12.83
N THR A 192 11.57 4.77 12.63
CA THR A 192 12.69 5.67 12.28
C THR A 192 13.44 5.06 11.12
N PHE A 193 13.39 5.67 9.95
CA PHE A 193 14.10 5.21 8.74
C PHE A 193 15.19 6.20 8.36
N ARG A 194 16.44 5.72 8.26
CA ARG A 194 17.59 6.44 7.73
C ARG A 194 17.92 5.89 6.36
N LEU A 195 17.61 6.67 5.34
CA LEU A 195 17.71 6.26 3.94
C LEU A 195 18.93 6.92 3.32
N LYS A 196 19.93 6.13 2.94
CA LYS A 196 21.08 6.61 2.17
C LYS A 196 20.71 6.65 0.68
N VAL A 197 20.45 7.84 0.16
CA VAL A 197 19.93 8.08 -1.19
C VAL A 197 20.92 8.87 -2.03
N PRO A 198 20.94 8.73 -3.37
CA PRO A 198 21.68 9.63 -4.26
C PRO A 198 21.31 11.08 -3.99
N ALA A 199 22.29 11.99 -3.85
CA ALA A 199 22.04 13.38 -3.44
C ALA A 199 21.15 14.15 -4.43
N LYS A 200 21.07 13.71 -5.69
CA LYS A 200 20.22 14.28 -6.74
C LYS A 200 18.74 13.93 -6.61
N PHE A 201 18.40 12.88 -5.87
CA PHE A 201 17.01 12.41 -5.68
C PHE A 201 16.38 13.07 -4.46
N VAL A 202 15.08 13.23 -4.49
CA VAL A 202 14.28 13.44 -3.29
C VAL A 202 13.82 12.09 -2.75
N SER A 203 13.64 12.00 -1.42
CA SER A 203 13.03 10.83 -0.79
C SER A 203 11.72 11.19 -0.13
N LEU A 204 10.85 10.21 0.03
CA LEU A 204 9.62 10.28 0.80
C LEU A 204 9.48 9.02 1.64
N SER A 205 9.07 9.16 2.89
CA SER A 205 8.67 8.04 3.75
C SER A 205 7.57 8.51 4.71
N ASN A 206 7.10 7.59 5.56
CA ASN A 206 6.10 7.88 6.57
C ASN A 206 6.62 8.88 7.62
N GLY A 207 5.72 9.69 8.16
CA GLY A 207 6.03 10.67 9.19
C GLY A 207 6.77 11.90 8.66
N LEU A 208 7.63 12.50 9.46
CA LEU A 208 8.33 13.75 9.16
C LEU A 208 9.79 13.50 8.79
N LEU A 209 10.30 14.27 7.83
CA LEU A 209 11.72 14.37 7.55
C LEU A 209 12.39 15.21 8.64
N THR A 210 13.19 14.55 9.50
CA THR A 210 13.79 15.20 10.68
C THR A 210 15.25 15.60 10.46
N SER A 211 15.94 14.97 9.50
CA SER A 211 17.34 15.28 9.19
C SER A 211 17.70 14.91 7.75
N GLN A 212 18.58 15.71 7.17
CA GLN A 212 19.25 15.43 5.88
C GLN A 212 20.74 15.72 6.03
N VAL A 213 21.57 14.69 5.91
CA VAL A 213 23.04 14.80 6.05
C VAL A 213 23.71 14.40 4.75
N LYS A 214 24.46 15.30 4.13
CA LYS A 214 25.28 14.99 2.95
C LYS A 214 26.44 14.09 3.32
N ASN A 215 26.67 13.05 2.52
CA ASN A 215 27.79 12.15 2.65
C ASN A 215 28.91 12.55 1.66
N SER A 216 30.14 12.10 1.92
CA SER A 216 31.30 12.42 1.06
C SER A 216 31.31 11.69 -0.29
N ASP A 217 30.47 10.67 -0.45
CA ASP A 217 30.39 9.78 -1.62
C ASP A 217 29.30 10.19 -2.66
N GLY A 218 28.80 11.42 -2.58
CA GLY A 218 27.75 11.91 -3.50
C GLY A 218 26.34 11.44 -3.14
N THR A 219 26.18 10.80 -1.98
CA THR A 219 24.87 10.44 -1.41
C THR A 219 24.45 11.42 -0.30
N ARG A 220 23.24 11.23 0.19
CA ARG A 220 22.70 11.92 1.37
C ARG A 220 21.97 10.88 2.23
N THR A 221 22.01 11.06 3.54
CA THR A 221 21.20 10.28 4.48
C THR A 221 20.02 11.12 4.95
N ASP A 222 18.82 10.70 4.60
CA ASP A 222 17.55 11.29 5.01
C ASP A 222 16.97 10.49 6.17
N THR A 223 16.62 11.17 7.28
CA THR A 223 16.00 10.55 8.45
C THR A 223 14.53 10.92 8.49
N TRP A 224 13.68 9.91 8.44
CA TRP A 224 12.23 10.00 8.53
C TRP A 224 11.75 9.39 9.85
N GLU A 225 10.88 10.08 10.57
CA GLU A 225 10.32 9.63 11.84
C GLU A 225 8.80 9.62 11.82
N MET A 226 8.23 8.43 12.08
CA MET A 226 6.81 8.23 12.31
C MET A 226 6.59 7.93 13.79
N LYS A 227 6.10 8.92 14.54
CA LYS A 227 5.94 8.84 16.00
C LYS A 227 4.65 8.14 16.43
N GLN A 228 3.68 8.06 15.55
CA GLN A 228 2.42 7.35 15.78
C GLN A 228 2.54 5.94 15.25
N PRO A 229 2.07 4.92 15.99
CA PRO A 229 2.17 3.53 15.53
C PRO A 229 1.20 3.28 14.38
N HIS A 230 1.70 2.59 13.35
CA HIS A 230 0.94 2.16 12.17
C HIS A 230 1.38 0.76 11.73
N ALA A 231 0.56 0.11 10.89
CA ALA A 231 0.81 -1.27 10.48
C ALA A 231 2.01 -1.40 9.52
N PRO A 232 2.74 -2.51 9.55
CA PRO A 232 3.91 -2.72 8.68
C PRO A 232 3.59 -2.62 7.18
N TYR A 233 2.43 -3.07 6.71
CA TYR A 233 2.06 -3.00 5.30
C TYR A 233 1.99 -1.55 4.77
N LEU A 234 1.89 -0.57 5.66
CA LEU A 234 1.88 0.86 5.37
C LEU A 234 3.27 1.51 5.38
N PHE A 235 4.32 0.74 5.69
CA PHE A 235 5.70 1.25 5.64
C PHE A 235 6.06 1.60 4.21
N PHE A 236 6.59 2.81 4.03
CA PHE A 236 6.85 3.35 2.71
C PHE A 236 8.27 3.90 2.56
N ILE A 237 8.87 3.59 1.43
CA ILE A 237 10.07 4.23 0.91
C ILE A 237 9.80 4.60 -0.55
N GLY A 238 9.93 5.89 -0.87
CA GLY A 238 9.90 6.40 -2.24
C GLY A 238 11.09 7.29 -2.50
N MET A 239 11.70 7.21 -3.68
CA MET A 239 12.75 8.14 -4.11
C MET A 239 12.86 8.24 -5.62
N GLY A 240 13.31 9.39 -6.10
CA GLY A 240 13.51 9.68 -7.51
C GLY A 240 13.78 11.16 -7.78
N ASP A 241 13.85 11.51 -9.05
CA ASP A 241 14.02 12.89 -9.51
C ASP A 241 12.65 13.57 -9.69
N TYR A 242 12.02 13.92 -8.56
CA TYR A 242 10.69 14.54 -8.53
C TYR A 242 10.75 16.04 -8.35
N ALA A 243 9.73 16.74 -8.89
CA ALA A 243 9.31 18.04 -8.41
C ALA A 243 8.42 17.87 -7.18
N VAL A 244 8.59 18.74 -6.18
CA VAL A 244 7.81 18.70 -4.94
C VAL A 244 7.00 19.98 -4.82
N VAL A 245 5.69 19.88 -5.00
CA VAL A 245 4.77 21.02 -4.87
C VAL A 245 4.16 20.99 -3.47
N LYS A 246 4.37 22.09 -2.73
CA LYS A 246 3.92 22.19 -1.33
C LYS A 246 2.56 22.86 -1.21
N ASP A 247 1.77 22.37 -0.28
CA ASP A 247 0.49 22.89 0.16
C ASP A 247 0.38 22.79 1.69
N THR A 248 -0.77 23.11 2.26
CA THR A 248 -0.95 23.08 3.71
C THR A 248 -2.39 22.82 4.10
N TYR A 249 -2.58 22.10 5.20
CA TYR A 249 -3.87 21.95 5.87
C TYR A 249 -3.72 22.14 7.39
N LYS A 250 -4.35 23.17 7.96
CA LYS A 250 -4.29 23.50 9.40
C LYS A 250 -2.87 23.48 9.98
N GLY A 251 -1.90 24.01 9.24
CA GLY A 251 -0.49 24.05 9.66
C GLY A 251 0.29 22.75 9.45
N LYS A 252 -0.34 21.69 8.94
CA LYS A 252 0.34 20.45 8.51
C LYS A 252 0.79 20.60 7.07
N GLU A 253 2.00 20.10 6.73
CA GLU A 253 2.45 20.06 5.35
C GLU A 253 1.58 19.08 4.55
N VAL A 254 1.12 19.53 3.38
CA VAL A 254 0.57 18.70 2.32
C VAL A 254 1.50 18.87 1.12
N SER A 255 1.94 17.77 0.50
CA SER A 255 2.93 17.84 -0.58
C SER A 255 2.68 16.81 -1.68
N TYR A 256 3.00 17.21 -2.92
CA TYR A 256 2.77 16.42 -4.13
C TYR A 256 4.10 16.19 -4.83
N TYR A 257 4.50 14.91 -4.95
CA TYR A 257 5.72 14.47 -5.59
C TYR A 257 5.37 13.95 -6.98
N VAL A 258 5.63 14.75 -7.98
CA VAL A 258 5.31 14.47 -9.40
C VAL A 258 6.58 14.51 -10.25
N GLU A 259 6.54 13.86 -11.41
CA GLU A 259 7.59 14.05 -12.39
C GLU A 259 7.65 15.52 -12.83
N LYS A 260 8.84 16.02 -13.17
CA LYS A 260 9.07 17.46 -13.41
C LYS A 260 8.19 18.06 -14.50
N ASP A 261 7.81 17.25 -15.49
CA ASP A 261 6.93 17.70 -16.58
C ASP A 261 5.52 18.05 -16.07
N TYR A 262 5.10 17.47 -14.94
CA TYR A 262 3.79 17.69 -14.34
C TYR A 262 3.80 18.71 -13.19
N GLU A 263 4.93 19.32 -12.86
CA GLU A 263 5.05 20.30 -11.76
C GLU A 263 4.00 21.41 -11.85
N LYS A 264 3.82 21.98 -13.06
CA LYS A 264 2.90 23.11 -13.30
C LYS A 264 1.43 22.75 -13.12
N VAL A 265 1.07 21.50 -13.28
CA VAL A 265 -0.30 20.99 -13.19
C VAL A 265 -0.58 20.22 -11.90
N ALA A 266 0.43 19.95 -11.08
CA ALA A 266 0.30 19.16 -9.85
C ALA A 266 -0.82 19.66 -8.91
N ARG A 267 -1.00 21.00 -8.79
CA ARG A 267 -2.09 21.58 -8.01
C ARG A 267 -3.47 21.43 -8.67
N LYS A 268 -3.55 21.23 -9.97
CA LYS A 268 -4.83 20.92 -10.62
C LYS A 268 -5.23 19.47 -10.38
N ILE A 269 -4.24 18.58 -10.21
CA ILE A 269 -4.47 17.16 -9.94
C ILE A 269 -4.78 16.96 -8.44
N PHE A 270 -3.89 17.42 -7.56
CA PHE A 270 -3.92 17.09 -6.14
C PHE A 270 -4.44 18.22 -5.23
N GLY A 271 -4.70 19.40 -5.75
CA GLY A 271 -4.97 20.61 -4.95
C GLY A 271 -6.30 20.64 -4.19
N GLU A 272 -7.23 19.71 -4.49
CA GLU A 272 -8.44 19.53 -3.68
C GLU A 272 -8.17 18.78 -2.36
N THR A 273 -6.98 18.21 -2.18
CA THR A 273 -6.61 17.44 -0.97
C THR A 273 -6.87 18.18 0.34
N PRO A 274 -6.50 19.46 0.53
CA PRO A 274 -6.83 20.18 1.75
C PRO A 274 -8.35 20.34 2.00
N ALA A 275 -9.14 20.51 0.95
CA ALA A 275 -10.60 20.59 1.04
C ALA A 275 -11.21 19.23 1.41
N MET A 276 -10.71 18.14 0.83
CA MET A 276 -11.07 16.76 1.21
C MET A 276 -10.73 16.47 2.67
N MET A 277 -9.54 16.88 3.15
CA MET A 277 -9.12 16.72 4.54
C MET A 277 -10.09 17.43 5.50
N GLU A 278 -10.51 18.64 5.17
CA GLU A 278 -11.49 19.40 5.96
C GLU A 278 -12.87 18.73 5.95
N PHE A 279 -13.31 18.30 4.77
CA PHE A 279 -14.60 17.62 4.60
C PHE A 279 -14.66 16.33 5.41
N PHE A 280 -13.67 15.43 5.24
CA PHE A 280 -13.65 14.15 5.94
C PHE A 280 -13.45 14.31 7.44
N SER A 281 -12.60 15.23 7.89
CA SER A 281 -12.46 15.55 9.32
C SER A 281 -13.79 15.95 9.95
N LYS A 282 -14.56 16.82 9.27
CA LYS A 282 -15.89 17.24 9.75
C LYS A 282 -16.91 16.10 9.69
N LYS A 283 -16.91 15.34 8.59
CA LYS A 283 -17.85 14.24 8.38
C LYS A 283 -17.70 13.15 9.43
N LEU A 284 -16.46 12.83 9.80
CA LEU A 284 -16.11 11.83 10.81
C LEU A 284 -16.13 12.36 12.25
N GLY A 285 -16.08 13.67 12.44
CA GLY A 285 -15.89 14.27 13.76
C GLY A 285 -14.51 14.01 14.36
N VAL A 286 -13.53 13.61 13.53
CA VAL A 286 -12.16 13.29 13.92
C VAL A 286 -11.22 14.04 12.98
N GLU A 287 -10.41 14.94 13.53
CA GLU A 287 -9.40 15.67 12.76
C GLU A 287 -8.40 14.72 12.10
N TYR A 288 -7.80 15.17 10.98
CA TYR A 288 -6.73 14.40 10.32
C TYR A 288 -5.64 14.02 11.34
N PRO A 289 -5.45 12.70 11.60
CA PRO A 289 -4.75 12.27 12.80
C PRO A 289 -3.21 12.35 12.70
N TRP A 290 -2.66 12.56 11.50
CA TRP A 290 -1.23 12.45 11.25
C TRP A 290 -0.52 13.81 11.14
N ALA A 291 0.82 13.82 11.15
CA ALA A 291 1.64 15.03 11.20
C ALA A 291 1.77 15.75 9.84
N LYS A 292 1.67 15.03 8.73
CA LYS A 292 1.70 15.54 7.35
C LYS A 292 0.85 14.68 6.45
N TYR A 293 0.64 15.11 5.20
CA TYR A 293 0.15 14.25 4.12
C TYR A 293 0.95 14.50 2.84
N ALA A 294 1.46 13.44 2.23
CA ALA A 294 2.16 13.52 0.96
C ALA A 294 1.57 12.53 -0.04
N GLN A 295 1.59 12.88 -1.30
CA GLN A 295 1.19 12.03 -2.42
C GLN A 295 2.34 11.97 -3.42
N MET A 296 2.71 10.76 -3.85
CA MET A 296 3.79 10.53 -4.81
C MET A 296 3.25 9.70 -5.98
N THR A 297 3.75 9.95 -7.18
CA THR A 297 3.43 9.15 -8.36
C THR A 297 4.56 8.19 -8.68
N ALA A 298 4.26 7.01 -9.20
CA ALA A 298 5.24 5.97 -9.49
C ALA A 298 5.02 5.36 -10.87
N ARG A 299 6.11 5.15 -11.61
CA ARG A 299 6.11 4.39 -12.86
C ARG A 299 6.05 2.89 -12.61
N ASP A 300 5.43 2.19 -13.54
CA ASP A 300 5.27 0.73 -13.52
C ASP A 300 4.62 0.24 -12.20
N TYR A 301 3.74 1.04 -11.64
CA TYR A 301 3.12 0.69 -10.37
C TYR A 301 2.22 -0.55 -10.51
N VAL A 302 2.21 -1.39 -9.49
CA VAL A 302 1.58 -2.72 -9.53
C VAL A 302 0.10 -2.73 -9.14
N SER A 303 -0.46 -1.57 -8.83
CA SER A 303 -1.87 -1.35 -8.47
C SER A 303 -2.35 0.03 -8.96
N GLY A 304 -3.53 0.49 -8.52
CA GLY A 304 -4.01 1.87 -8.76
C GLY A 304 -3.31 2.90 -7.89
N ALA A 305 -3.41 2.72 -6.59
CA ALA A 305 -2.76 3.56 -5.59
C ALA A 305 -2.57 2.76 -4.29
N MET A 306 -2.03 3.39 -3.25
CA MET A 306 -1.78 2.79 -1.94
C MET A 306 -1.74 3.86 -0.85
N GLU A 307 -2.43 3.61 0.22
CA GLU A 307 -2.67 4.52 1.34
C GLU A 307 -1.49 4.68 2.32
N ASN A 308 -0.28 4.26 2.01
CA ASN A 308 0.84 4.30 2.98
C ASN A 308 0.76 5.50 3.91
N THR A 309 0.71 5.27 5.22
CA THR A 309 0.40 6.31 6.22
C THR A 309 1.24 7.56 6.02
N THR A 310 0.60 8.69 5.79
CA THR A 310 1.18 10.00 5.49
C THR A 310 1.91 10.13 4.15
N ALA A 311 1.95 9.09 3.32
CA ALA A 311 2.76 9.04 2.10
C ALA A 311 2.12 8.16 1.02
N THR A 312 0.91 8.52 0.60
CA THR A 312 0.14 7.84 -0.45
C THR A 312 0.93 7.73 -1.74
N LEU A 313 0.89 6.56 -2.38
CA LEU A 313 1.50 6.32 -3.67
C LEU A 313 0.41 6.12 -4.73
N HIS A 314 0.55 6.78 -5.87
CA HIS A 314 -0.33 6.65 -7.03
C HIS A 314 0.43 6.11 -8.25
N GLN A 315 -0.25 5.35 -9.09
CA GLN A 315 0.32 4.99 -10.40
C GLN A 315 0.50 6.22 -11.30
N GLU A 316 1.30 6.09 -12.35
CA GLU A 316 1.64 7.19 -13.26
C GLU A 316 0.45 7.84 -13.97
N SER A 317 -0.68 7.13 -14.15
CA SER A 317 -1.91 7.71 -14.75
C SER A 317 -2.53 8.81 -13.89
N ALA A 318 -2.15 8.94 -12.63
CA ALA A 318 -2.52 10.09 -11.80
C ALA A 318 -1.96 11.40 -12.37
N GLN A 319 -0.84 11.34 -13.09
CA GLN A 319 -0.22 12.48 -13.74
C GLN A 319 -0.95 12.77 -15.06
N GLN A 320 -1.70 13.85 -15.08
CA GLN A 320 -2.47 14.33 -16.22
C GLN A 320 -1.88 15.64 -16.72
N ASP A 321 -1.71 15.79 -18.02
CA ASP A 321 -1.25 17.04 -18.62
C ASP A 321 -2.38 18.11 -18.65
N ALA A 322 -2.04 19.32 -19.13
CA ALA A 322 -3.00 20.42 -19.14
C ALA A 322 -4.18 20.17 -20.11
N ARG A 323 -4.02 19.30 -21.12
CA ARG A 323 -5.08 18.94 -22.08
C ARG A 323 -6.01 17.91 -21.50
N GLU A 324 -5.47 16.89 -20.82
CA GLU A 324 -6.23 15.87 -20.12
C GLU A 324 -7.10 16.48 -19.02
N LEU A 325 -6.61 17.53 -18.35
CA LEU A 325 -7.31 18.23 -17.27
C LEU A 325 -8.38 19.24 -17.78
N VAL A 326 -8.65 19.35 -19.10
CA VAL A 326 -9.70 20.24 -19.64
C VAL A 326 -11.08 19.75 -19.23
N ASP A 327 -11.30 18.44 -19.27
CA ASP A 327 -12.59 17.81 -18.94
C ASP A 327 -12.69 17.40 -17.45
N GLY A 328 -11.75 17.84 -16.63
CA GLY A 328 -11.70 17.53 -15.19
C GLY A 328 -10.56 16.60 -14.83
N ASN A 329 -10.43 16.35 -13.53
CA ASN A 329 -9.42 15.45 -12.96
C ASN A 329 -9.97 14.03 -12.87
N SER A 330 -9.55 13.14 -13.75
CA SER A 330 -10.00 11.74 -13.76
C SER A 330 -9.52 10.93 -12.56
N TRP A 331 -8.56 11.45 -11.78
CA TRP A 331 -7.98 10.76 -10.61
C TRP A 331 -8.55 11.22 -9.28
N GLU A 332 -9.50 12.17 -9.27
CA GLU A 332 -10.00 12.81 -8.06
C GLU A 332 -10.71 11.84 -7.10
N SER A 333 -11.46 10.87 -7.62
CA SER A 333 -12.08 9.80 -6.82
C SER A 333 -11.03 8.97 -6.10
N THR A 334 -9.97 8.57 -6.80
CA THR A 334 -8.86 7.81 -6.20
C THR A 334 -8.13 8.63 -5.13
N ILE A 335 -7.92 9.94 -5.34
CA ILE A 335 -7.34 10.81 -4.32
C ILE A 335 -8.20 10.85 -3.05
N ALA A 336 -9.53 10.91 -3.21
CA ALA A 336 -10.46 10.90 -2.08
C ALA A 336 -10.43 9.55 -1.34
N HIS A 337 -10.40 8.43 -2.08
CA HIS A 337 -10.27 7.07 -1.57
C HIS A 337 -9.01 6.92 -0.71
N GLU A 338 -7.84 7.20 -1.28
CA GLU A 338 -6.55 7.06 -0.62
C GLU A 338 -6.40 8.00 0.60
N LEU A 339 -6.93 9.21 0.50
CA LEU A 339 -6.94 10.11 1.63
C LEU A 339 -7.82 9.59 2.78
N PHE A 340 -8.99 8.99 2.46
CA PHE A 340 -9.90 8.49 3.48
C PHE A 340 -9.32 7.31 4.25
N HIS A 341 -8.47 6.51 3.61
CA HIS A 341 -7.72 5.46 4.27
C HIS A 341 -6.88 5.96 5.45
N GLN A 342 -6.48 7.23 5.46
CA GLN A 342 -5.73 7.79 6.59
C GLN A 342 -6.51 7.71 7.92
N TRP A 343 -7.85 7.54 7.87
CA TRP A 343 -8.70 7.21 9.02
C TRP A 343 -9.06 5.72 9.04
N PHE A 344 -9.54 5.15 7.91
CA PHE A 344 -9.94 3.74 7.80
C PHE A 344 -8.97 2.97 6.91
N GLY A 345 -8.09 2.23 7.53
CA GLY A 345 -6.93 1.56 6.97
C GLY A 345 -5.72 1.82 7.86
N ASP A 346 -5.39 3.08 8.08
CA ASP A 346 -4.20 3.52 8.81
C ASP A 346 -4.47 3.69 10.30
N TYR A 347 -5.42 4.57 10.66
CA TYR A 347 -5.74 4.86 12.06
C TYR A 347 -6.59 3.74 12.69
N VAL A 348 -7.64 3.34 12.01
CA VAL A 348 -8.43 2.14 12.31
C VAL A 348 -8.10 1.11 11.24
N THR A 349 -7.41 0.03 11.59
CA THR A 349 -6.90 -0.99 10.67
C THR A 349 -7.63 -2.31 10.88
N ALA A 350 -7.89 -3.04 9.80
CA ALA A 350 -8.43 -4.40 9.87
C ALA A 350 -7.55 -5.32 10.74
N GLU A 351 -8.16 -6.15 11.57
CA GLU A 351 -7.45 -7.12 12.42
C GLU A 351 -6.68 -8.17 11.60
N SER A 352 -7.25 -8.55 10.46
CA SER A 352 -6.66 -9.51 9.52
C SER A 352 -7.13 -9.17 8.11
N TRP A 353 -6.47 -9.72 7.12
CA TRP A 353 -6.84 -9.55 5.71
C TRP A 353 -8.24 -10.09 5.38
N SER A 354 -8.77 -11.01 6.19
CA SER A 354 -10.18 -11.45 6.12
C SER A 354 -11.17 -10.32 6.36
N ASN A 355 -10.76 -9.25 7.04
CA ASN A 355 -11.59 -8.11 7.42
C ASN A 355 -11.24 -6.85 6.61
N LEU A 356 -10.63 -7.00 5.44
CA LEU A 356 -10.17 -5.89 4.57
C LEU A 356 -11.30 -4.89 4.23
N THR A 357 -12.55 -5.33 4.28
CA THR A 357 -13.72 -4.45 4.08
C THR A 357 -13.74 -3.25 5.06
N VAL A 358 -13.09 -3.35 6.22
CA VAL A 358 -12.95 -2.20 7.16
C VAL A 358 -12.11 -1.09 6.53
N ASN A 359 -11.09 -1.44 5.77
CA ASN A 359 -10.27 -0.48 5.04
C ASN A 359 -11.01 -0.03 3.77
N GLU A 360 -11.32 -0.99 2.88
CA GLU A 360 -11.69 -0.72 1.50
C GLU A 360 -13.14 -0.20 1.31
N SER A 361 -14.11 -0.79 2.05
CA SER A 361 -15.50 -0.40 1.82
C SER A 361 -15.79 1.03 2.25
N PHE A 362 -15.15 1.49 3.32
CA PHE A 362 -15.29 2.89 3.76
C PHE A 362 -14.55 3.85 2.83
N ALA A 363 -13.37 3.47 2.32
CA ALA A 363 -12.62 4.27 1.37
C ALA A 363 -13.38 4.40 0.03
N ASN A 364 -13.93 3.31 -0.51
CA ASN A 364 -14.80 3.37 -1.69
C ASN A 364 -16.02 4.27 -1.46
N TYR A 365 -16.69 4.12 -0.31
CA TYR A 365 -17.85 4.95 -0.01
C TYR A 365 -17.50 6.44 0.12
N SER A 366 -16.28 6.76 0.54
CA SER A 366 -15.82 8.14 0.67
C SER A 366 -15.80 8.90 -0.66
N GLN A 367 -15.59 8.21 -1.78
CA GLN A 367 -15.64 8.79 -3.12
C GLN A 367 -17.02 9.38 -3.41
N LEU A 368 -18.08 8.62 -3.11
CA LEU A 368 -19.48 9.08 -3.27
C LEU A 368 -19.79 10.26 -2.33
N LEU A 369 -19.31 10.21 -1.09
CA LEU A 369 -19.48 11.31 -0.14
C LEU A 369 -18.79 12.60 -0.61
N TRP A 370 -17.61 12.48 -1.22
CA TRP A 370 -16.90 13.61 -1.80
C TRP A 370 -17.64 14.21 -2.99
N TRP A 371 -18.13 13.38 -3.91
CA TRP A 371 -18.93 13.83 -5.07
C TRP A 371 -20.25 14.48 -4.63
N GLU A 372 -20.96 13.90 -3.66
CA GLU A 372 -22.16 14.52 -3.10
C GLU A 372 -21.86 15.91 -2.52
N HIS A 373 -20.73 16.05 -1.82
CA HIS A 373 -20.29 17.32 -1.25
C HIS A 373 -19.93 18.35 -2.33
N LYS A 374 -19.19 17.94 -3.34
CA LYS A 374 -18.61 18.84 -4.35
C LYS A 374 -19.60 19.20 -5.45
N LEU A 375 -20.36 18.23 -5.95
CA LEU A 375 -21.19 18.37 -7.15
C LEU A 375 -22.70 18.22 -6.87
N GLY A 376 -23.08 17.75 -5.69
CA GLY A 376 -24.46 17.55 -5.29
C GLY A 376 -24.97 16.12 -5.49
N LYS A 377 -26.22 15.89 -5.05
CA LYS A 377 -26.80 14.53 -4.96
C LYS A 377 -26.99 13.85 -6.31
N ASP A 378 -27.35 14.59 -7.34
CA ASP A 378 -27.66 14.00 -8.63
C ASP A 378 -26.41 13.37 -9.28
N GLU A 379 -25.28 14.07 -9.20
CA GLU A 379 -24.00 13.56 -9.70
C GLU A 379 -23.51 12.36 -8.86
N ALA A 380 -23.62 12.44 -7.54
CA ALA A 380 -23.28 11.33 -6.67
C ALA A 380 -24.15 10.09 -6.92
N LEU A 381 -25.43 10.26 -7.21
CA LEU A 381 -26.35 9.16 -7.58
C LEU A 381 -25.96 8.55 -8.93
N PHE A 382 -25.48 9.34 -9.88
CA PHE A 382 -25.00 8.84 -11.16
C PHE A 382 -23.75 8.00 -11.00
N GLU A 383 -22.79 8.45 -10.21
CA GLU A 383 -21.60 7.67 -9.90
C GLU A 383 -21.94 6.37 -9.14
N HIS A 384 -22.86 6.45 -8.17
CA HIS A 384 -23.33 5.26 -7.46
C HIS A 384 -24.00 4.26 -8.41
N TYR A 385 -24.77 4.75 -9.38
CA TYR A 385 -25.35 3.89 -10.41
C TYR A 385 -24.28 3.22 -11.27
N ASN A 386 -23.22 3.94 -11.65
CA ASN A 386 -22.12 3.39 -12.44
C ASN A 386 -21.37 2.29 -11.66
N GLU A 387 -21.09 2.52 -10.39
CA GLU A 387 -20.47 1.52 -9.50
C GLU A 387 -21.35 0.27 -9.34
N MET A 388 -22.66 0.48 -9.14
CA MET A 388 -23.62 -0.63 -9.07
C MET A 388 -23.63 -1.43 -10.38
N GLN A 389 -23.61 -0.78 -11.55
CA GLN A 389 -23.55 -1.47 -12.84
C GLN A 389 -22.22 -2.25 -12.96
N GLY A 390 -21.09 -1.64 -12.60
CA GLY A 390 -19.80 -2.31 -12.57
C GLY A 390 -19.84 -3.59 -11.73
N TYR A 391 -20.43 -3.53 -10.54
CA TYR A 391 -20.63 -4.70 -9.68
C TYR A 391 -21.52 -5.76 -10.36
N LEU A 392 -22.66 -5.36 -10.89
CA LEU A 392 -23.60 -6.29 -11.54
C LEU A 392 -22.98 -6.99 -12.76
N PHE A 393 -22.09 -6.34 -13.49
CA PHE A 393 -21.40 -6.90 -14.65
C PHE A 393 -20.09 -7.63 -14.32
N SER A 394 -19.56 -7.50 -13.11
CA SER A 394 -18.27 -8.08 -12.71
C SER A 394 -18.28 -9.62 -12.59
N GLY A 395 -19.45 -10.27 -12.72
CA GLY A 395 -19.61 -11.71 -12.48
C GLY A 395 -19.58 -12.08 -10.98
N SER A 396 -19.55 -11.08 -10.10
CA SER A 396 -19.56 -11.28 -8.63
C SER A 396 -20.93 -11.63 -8.08
N GLN A 397 -21.99 -11.54 -8.89
CA GLN A 397 -23.39 -11.73 -8.54
C GLN A 397 -23.70 -13.09 -7.89
N ASN A 398 -22.89 -14.11 -8.16
CA ASN A 398 -23.07 -15.45 -7.61
C ASN A 398 -22.17 -15.71 -6.38
N LYS A 399 -21.51 -14.68 -5.87
CA LYS A 399 -20.68 -14.77 -4.68
C LYS A 399 -21.37 -14.03 -3.55
N ASP A 400 -21.26 -14.55 -2.34
CA ASP A 400 -21.80 -13.88 -1.16
C ASP A 400 -21.21 -12.47 -1.06
N LEU A 401 -22.08 -11.46 -0.95
CA LEU A 401 -21.72 -10.03 -0.94
C LEU A 401 -20.88 -9.62 0.27
N VAL A 402 -21.04 -10.31 1.36
CA VAL A 402 -20.25 -10.13 2.58
C VAL A 402 -19.45 -11.41 2.76
N ARG A 403 -18.35 -11.50 2.07
CA ARG A 403 -17.37 -12.53 2.37
C ARG A 403 -16.33 -11.96 3.31
N PHE A 404 -16.30 -12.54 4.49
CA PHE A 404 -15.03 -12.66 5.16
C PHE A 404 -14.14 -13.49 4.24
N ASN A 405 -13.04 -12.92 3.80
CA ASN A 405 -12.08 -13.68 3.02
C ASN A 405 -11.47 -14.70 3.98
N TYR A 406 -11.72 -15.98 3.74
CA TYR A 406 -11.29 -17.08 4.60
C TYR A 406 -9.92 -17.60 4.10
N ASN A 407 -8.91 -16.76 4.10
CA ASN A 407 -7.54 -17.19 3.77
C ASN A 407 -6.66 -17.26 5.02
#